data_4adfbc0a1aa2cbb6eab71d593c608e82
#
_entry.id   4adfbc0a1aa2cbb6eab71d593c608e82
#
_cell.length_a   1.000
_cell.length_b   1.000
_cell.length_c   1.000
_cell.angle_alpha   90.00
_cell.angle_beta   90.00
_cell.angle_gamma   90.00
#
_symmetry.space_group_name_H-M   'P 1'
#
loop_
_entity.id
_entity.type
_entity.pdbx_description
1 polymer ?
#
loop_
_entity_poly.entity_id
_entity_poly.type
_entity_poly.pdbx_seq_one_letter_code
_entity_poly.pdbx_strand_id
1 'polypeptide(L)'
;MSKKNILIAGLGLIGGSLARTIKSGHPDYHVAAYNRSQAPRDFAIQERIVDEVSDDFEALAVKADVIILNFPVQLSIHFLKTLATLPLKENVLISDSGSTKLEI
;
A
#
# COMPACT_ATOMS: atom_id res chain seq x y z
N MET A 1 -6.65 -15.91 -14.76
CA MET A 1 -6.80 -15.16 -13.86
C MET A 1 -5.89 -14.09 -13.65
N SER A 2 -6.33 -12.99 -13.49
CA SER A 2 -5.46 -11.86 -13.40
C SER A 2 -4.97 -11.70 -12.00
N LYS A 3 -3.72 -11.35 -11.86
CA LYS A 3 -3.16 -10.95 -10.60
C LYS A 3 -3.58 -9.54 -10.31
N LYS A 4 -3.77 -9.24 -9.04
CA LYS A 4 -4.01 -7.87 -8.64
C LYS A 4 -2.74 -7.29 -8.07
N ASN A 5 -2.54 -6.00 -8.31
CA ASN A 5 -1.42 -5.26 -7.74
C ASN A 5 -1.96 -4.47 -6.54
N ILE A 6 -1.46 -4.81 -5.37
CA ILE A 6 -1.88 -4.16 -4.14
C ILE A 6 -0.74 -3.28 -3.66
N LEU A 7 -1.03 -2.02 -3.41
CA LEU A 7 -0.04 -1.10 -2.84
C LEU A 7 -0.41 -0.83 -1.39
N ILE A 8 0.51 -1.12 -0.50
CA ILE A 8 0.36 -0.76 0.91
C ILE A 8 1.28 0.42 1.15
N ALA A 9 0.70 1.56 1.38
CA ALA A 9 1.45 2.78 1.62
C ALA A 9 1.59 2.98 3.13
N GLY A 10 2.80 2.81 3.62
CA GLY A 10 3.10 2.87 5.05
C GLY A 10 3.20 1.48 5.64
N LEU A 11 4.41 1.05 5.97
CA LEU A 11 4.58 -0.28 6.51
C LEU A 11 4.24 -0.34 7.99
N GLY A 12 4.93 -0.06 8.93
CA GLY A 12 4.57 -0.18 10.32
C GLY A 12 3.99 -1.55 10.66
N LEU A 13 3.50 -1.70 11.87
CA LEU A 13 2.98 -2.98 12.33
C LEU A 13 1.73 -3.40 11.56
N ILE A 14 0.80 -2.48 11.39
CA ILE A 14 -0.46 -2.80 10.73
C ILE A 14 -0.22 -3.07 9.26
N GLY A 15 0.62 -2.27 8.61
CA GLY A 15 0.91 -2.46 7.19
C GLY A 15 1.59 -3.80 6.92
N GLY A 16 2.56 -4.17 7.76
CA GLY A 16 3.22 -5.46 7.61
C GLY A 16 2.29 -6.62 7.84
N SER A 17 1.43 -6.52 8.85
CA SER A 17 0.47 -7.56 9.14
C SER A 17 -0.53 -7.72 8.00
N LEU A 18 -0.98 -6.60 7.44
CA LEU A 18 -1.91 -6.61 6.33
C LEU A 18 -1.29 -7.27 5.10
N ALA A 19 -0.03 -6.94 4.83
CA ALA A 19 0.67 -7.53 3.69
C ALA A 19 0.78 -9.05 3.85
N ARG A 20 1.12 -9.52 5.03
CA ARG A 20 1.22 -10.95 5.27
C ARG A 20 -0.13 -11.63 5.07
N THR A 21 -1.20 -11.01 5.54
CA THR A 21 -2.53 -11.56 5.40
C THR A 21 -2.92 -11.66 3.94
N ILE A 22 -2.64 -10.64 3.16
CA ILE A 22 -2.98 -10.64 1.74
C ILE A 22 -2.19 -11.72 1.01
N LYS A 23 -0.88 -11.81 1.26
CA LYS A 23 -0.07 -12.82 0.59
C LYS A 23 -0.50 -14.23 0.98
N SER A 24 -0.93 -14.41 2.22
CA SER A 24 -1.35 -15.71 2.69
C SER A 24 -2.66 -16.14 2.02
N GLY A 25 -3.59 -15.21 1.88
CA GLY A 25 -4.87 -15.53 1.27
C GLY A 25 -4.85 -15.50 -0.25
N HIS A 26 -3.95 -14.70 -0.83
CA HIS A 26 -3.89 -14.53 -2.29
C HIS A 26 -2.43 -14.55 -2.73
N PRO A 27 -1.80 -15.72 -2.75
CA PRO A 27 -0.36 -15.78 -3.07
C PRO A 27 -0.03 -15.35 -4.49
N ASP A 28 -1.02 -15.27 -5.37
CA ASP A 28 -0.79 -14.82 -6.73
C ASP A 28 -0.89 -13.29 -6.86
N TYR A 29 -1.28 -12.59 -5.80
CA TYR A 29 -1.32 -11.13 -5.87
C TYR A 29 0.10 -10.58 -5.74
N HIS A 30 0.34 -9.48 -6.44
CA HIS A 30 1.60 -8.76 -6.32
C HIS A 30 1.40 -7.65 -5.29
N VAL A 31 2.11 -7.74 -4.18
CA VAL A 31 1.99 -6.77 -3.10
C VAL A 31 3.22 -5.89 -3.10
N ALA A 32 3.01 -4.60 -3.30
CA ALA A 32 4.07 -3.62 -3.24
C ALA A 32 3.87 -2.78 -1.99
N ALA A 33 4.96 -2.29 -1.44
CA ALA A 33 4.89 -1.45 -0.25
C ALA A 33 5.68 -0.18 -0.47
N TYR A 34 5.09 0.93 -0.06
CA TYR A 34 5.77 2.21 -0.03
C TYR A 34 6.09 2.54 1.41
N ASN A 35 7.32 2.94 1.66
CA ASN A 35 7.70 3.48 2.95
C ASN A 35 8.85 4.44 2.73
N ARG A 36 8.80 5.57 3.44
CA ARG A 36 9.82 6.57 3.25
C ARG A 36 11.16 6.15 3.81
N SER A 37 11.15 5.40 4.90
CA SER A 37 12.38 4.95 5.55
C SER A 37 12.87 3.65 4.93
N GLN A 38 14.18 3.53 4.83
CA GLN A 38 14.76 2.36 4.19
C GLN A 38 14.66 1.11 5.04
N ALA A 39 14.83 1.23 6.35
CA ALA A 39 14.86 0.05 7.21
C ALA A 39 13.59 -0.79 7.13
N PRO A 40 12.38 -0.20 7.23
CA PRO A 40 11.17 -1.01 7.06
C PRO A 40 11.06 -1.63 5.67
N ARG A 41 11.53 -0.94 4.63
CA ARG A 41 11.50 -1.49 3.28
C ARG A 41 12.40 -2.71 3.18
N ASP A 42 13.62 -2.62 3.71
CA ASP A 42 14.56 -3.73 3.68
C ASP A 42 14.01 -4.92 4.44
N PHE A 43 13.42 -4.68 5.60
CA PHE A 43 12.87 -5.74 6.39
C PHE A 43 11.72 -6.45 5.65
N ALA A 44 10.85 -5.69 5.03
CA ALA A 44 9.69 -6.27 4.34
C ALA A 44 10.11 -7.15 3.17
N ILE A 45 11.12 -6.73 2.42
CA ILE A 45 11.55 -7.51 1.27
C ILE A 45 12.36 -8.72 1.73
N GLN A 46 13.18 -8.55 2.76
CA GLN A 46 14.01 -9.63 3.28
C GLN A 46 13.16 -10.75 3.87
N GLU A 47 12.10 -10.38 4.56
CA GLU A 47 11.20 -11.36 5.18
C GLU A 47 10.12 -11.84 4.21
N ARG A 48 10.16 -11.39 2.97
CA ARG A 48 9.20 -11.77 1.94
C ARG A 48 7.77 -11.43 2.32
N ILE A 49 7.62 -10.36 3.08
CA ILE A 49 6.30 -9.86 3.44
C ILE A 49 5.62 -9.28 2.22
N VAL A 50 6.39 -8.65 1.34
CA VAL A 50 5.89 -8.05 0.11
C VAL A 50 6.77 -8.47 -1.05
N ASP A 51 6.30 -8.25 -2.27
CA ASP A 51 7.03 -8.60 -3.49
C ASP A 51 7.92 -7.47 -3.98
N GLU A 52 7.59 -6.24 -3.62
CA GLU A 52 8.29 -5.07 -4.12
C GLU A 52 8.22 -3.97 -3.07
N VAL A 53 9.28 -3.18 -2.95
CA VAL A 53 9.27 -2.01 -2.07
C VAL A 53 9.87 -0.84 -2.81
N SER A 54 9.45 0.37 -2.44
CA SER A 54 10.00 1.57 -3.06
C SER A 54 9.72 2.77 -2.17
N ASP A 55 10.49 3.84 -2.37
CA ASP A 55 10.21 5.12 -1.75
C ASP A 55 9.56 6.06 -2.77
N ASP A 56 9.19 5.55 -3.93
CA ASP A 56 8.52 6.32 -4.97
C ASP A 56 7.04 5.95 -4.98
N PHE A 57 6.25 6.68 -4.18
CA PHE A 57 4.84 6.39 -4.04
C PHE A 57 4.10 6.49 -5.37
N GLU A 58 4.42 7.51 -6.17
CA GLU A 58 3.68 7.73 -7.41
C GLU A 58 3.88 6.60 -8.41
N ALA A 59 5.11 6.11 -8.52
CA ALA A 59 5.39 5.02 -9.44
C ALA A 59 4.64 3.76 -9.06
N LEU A 60 4.50 3.50 -7.76
CA LEU A 60 3.76 2.33 -7.33
C LEU A 60 2.25 2.53 -7.48
N ALA A 61 1.77 3.74 -7.23
CA ALA A 61 0.34 4.01 -7.23
C ALA A 61 -0.28 3.81 -8.61
N VAL A 62 0.42 4.26 -9.66
CA VAL A 62 -0.15 4.18 -11.01
C VAL A 62 -0.29 2.74 -11.51
N LYS A 63 0.40 1.80 -10.87
CA LYS A 63 0.32 0.40 -11.24
C LYS A 63 -0.67 -0.38 -10.39
N ALA A 64 -1.18 0.21 -9.33
CA ALA A 64 -1.95 -0.52 -8.33
C ALA A 64 -3.41 -0.68 -8.73
N ASP A 65 -3.96 -1.82 -8.40
CA ASP A 65 -5.40 -2.06 -8.50
C ASP A 65 -6.09 -1.70 -7.19
N VAL A 66 -5.36 -1.84 -6.08
CA VAL A 66 -5.86 -1.46 -4.75
C VAL A 66 -4.75 -0.71 -4.05
N ILE A 67 -5.09 0.42 -3.47
CA ILE A 67 -4.14 1.24 -2.71
C ILE A 67 -4.67 1.35 -1.29
N ILE A 68 -3.88 0.89 -0.33
CA ILE A 68 -4.25 0.94 1.08
C ILE A 68 -3.32 1.94 1.77
N LEU A 69 -3.89 3.02 2.26
CA LEU A 69 -3.13 4.04 2.95
C LEU A 69 -3.10 3.72 4.44
N ASN A 70 -1.91 3.50 4.97
CA ASN A 70 -1.74 3.12 6.36
C ASN A 70 -0.94 4.21 7.07
N PHE A 71 -1.51 5.41 7.10
CA PHE A 71 -0.88 6.58 7.70
C PHE A 71 -1.84 7.27 8.66
N PRO A 72 -1.33 8.14 9.52
CA PRO A 72 -2.22 9.01 10.29
C PRO A 72 -3.07 9.86 9.35
N VAL A 73 -4.21 10.30 9.83
CA VAL A 73 -5.22 10.98 9.02
C VAL A 73 -4.65 12.13 8.21
N GLN A 74 -3.85 12.98 8.85
CA GLN A 74 -3.32 14.16 8.16
C GLN A 74 -2.44 13.78 6.99
N LEU A 75 -1.64 12.75 7.16
CA LEU A 75 -0.76 12.30 6.11
C LEU A 75 -1.56 11.60 5.01
N SER A 76 -2.59 10.86 5.39
CA SER A 76 -3.47 10.22 4.41
C SER A 76 -4.13 11.25 3.50
N ILE A 77 -4.54 12.38 4.05
CA ILE A 77 -5.15 13.44 3.25
C ILE A 77 -4.15 13.94 2.21
N HIS A 78 -2.89 14.13 2.61
CA HIS A 78 -1.85 14.55 1.69
C HIS A 78 -1.71 13.56 0.53
N PHE A 79 -1.67 12.28 0.83
CA PHE A 79 -1.51 11.26 -0.20
C PHE A 79 -2.76 11.15 -1.08
N LEU A 80 -3.94 11.36 -0.52
CA LEU A 80 -5.15 11.36 -1.32
C LEU A 80 -5.13 12.50 -2.34
N LYS A 81 -4.63 13.67 -1.94
CA LYS A 81 -4.51 14.78 -2.89
C LYS A 81 -3.53 14.46 -4.01
N THR A 82 -2.43 13.80 -3.65
CA THR A 82 -1.46 13.37 -4.65
C THR A 82 -2.10 12.39 -5.62
N LEU A 83 -2.84 11.42 -5.10
CA LEU A 83 -3.49 10.43 -5.95
C LEU A 83 -4.46 11.06 -6.94
N ALA A 84 -5.11 12.14 -6.54
CA ALA A 84 -6.06 12.81 -7.42
C ALA A 84 -5.41 13.40 -8.66
N THR A 85 -4.09 13.58 -8.65
CA THR A 85 -3.38 14.16 -9.80
C THR A 85 -2.68 13.11 -10.66
N LEU A 86 -2.74 11.84 -10.28
CA LEU A 86 -2.01 10.79 -10.97
C LEU A 86 -2.91 10.04 -11.96
N PRO A 87 -2.31 9.49 -13.03
CA PRO A 87 -3.07 8.67 -13.98
C PRO A 87 -3.26 7.26 -13.45
N LEU A 88 -4.10 7.13 -12.44
CA LEU A 88 -4.37 5.85 -11.81
C LEU A 88 -5.21 4.96 -12.72
N LYS A 89 -5.21 3.66 -12.44
CA LYS A 89 -6.07 2.74 -13.18
C LYS A 89 -7.52 3.12 -12.98
N GLU A 90 -8.33 2.83 -13.98
CA GLU A 90 -9.70 3.26 -14.01
C GLU A 90 -10.52 2.75 -12.83
N ASN A 91 -10.32 1.51 -12.44
CA ASN A 91 -11.10 0.90 -11.38
C ASN A 91 -10.32 0.72 -10.09
N VAL A 92 -9.37 1.60 -9.84
CA VAL A 92 -8.55 1.48 -8.64
C VAL A 92 -9.41 1.68 -7.40
N LEU A 93 -9.17 0.84 -6.39
CA LEU A 93 -9.83 0.97 -5.11
C LEU A 93 -8.85 1.59 -4.13
N ILE A 94 -9.25 2.66 -3.47
CA ILE A 94 -8.40 3.33 -2.48
C ILE A 94 -9.05 3.20 -1.13
N SER A 95 -8.31 2.66 -0.17
CA SER A 95 -8.79 2.46 1.18
C SER A 95 -7.82 3.06 2.17
N ASP A 96 -8.31 3.41 3.34
CA ASP A 96 -7.48 3.99 4.39
C ASP A 96 -7.73 3.21 5.68
N SER A 97 -6.73 2.44 6.08
CA SER A 97 -6.87 1.58 7.24
C SER A 97 -7.01 2.38 8.54
N GLY A 98 -6.53 3.62 8.54
CA GLY A 98 -6.60 4.43 9.73
C GLY A 98 -7.94 5.11 9.92
N SER A 99 -8.65 5.36 8.83
CA SER A 99 -9.85 6.15 8.90
C SER A 99 -11.04 5.39 9.45
N THR A 100 -10.99 4.09 9.45
CA THR A 100 -12.14 3.32 9.90
C THR A 100 -12.47 3.58 11.36
N LYS A 101 -11.50 4.04 12.12
CA LYS A 101 -11.77 4.30 13.51
C LYS A 101 -12.37 5.63 13.75
N LEU A 102 -12.31 6.50 12.80
CA LEU A 102 -12.70 7.88 13.02
C LEU A 102 -14.16 8.13 12.80
N GLU A 103 -14.78 7.26 12.07
CA GLU A 103 -16.17 7.50 11.78
C GLU A 103 -17.02 7.25 12.99
N ILE A 104 -16.44 6.70 14.01
CA ILE A 104 -17.18 6.48 15.21
C ILE A 104 -17.24 7.71 16.08
#